data_d020e45aa7414eb59475e6ebad26f4af
#
_entry.id   d020e45aa7414eb59475e6ebad26f4af
#
_cell.length_a   1.000
_cell.length_b   1.000
_cell.length_c   1.000
_cell.angle_alpha   90.00
_cell.angle_beta   90.00
_cell.angle_gamma   90.00
#
_symmetry.space_group_name_H-M   'P 1'
#
loop_
_entity.id
_entity.type
_entity.pdbx_description
1 polymer ?
#
loop_
_entity_poly.entity_id
_entity_poly.type
_entity_poly.pdbx_seq_one_letter_code
_entity_poly.pdbx_strand_id
1 'polypeptide(L)'
;MGHLGHSKKVLLMRLFLTVLILFLSLQSFVKADDIKDFQIEEMSIGDSLLDYMSKNEIKENYIDYGGNRKFYASLYNRSSSQYDRIEIWLKAKDKKFVIYAINAGIYINNLKECIELRDSIVSDIKSLFLNIKFQEGDKIHDAYK
;
A
#
# COMPACT_ATOMS: atom_id res chain seq x y z
N MET A 1 50.95 7.95 -43.07
CA MET A 1 49.71 7.13 -43.13
C MET A 1 49.29 6.75 -41.73
N GLY A 2 48.56 7.59 -41.00
CA GLY A 2 48.24 7.32 -39.60
C GLY A 2 47.01 8.06 -39.01
N HIS A 3 46.38 8.97 -39.75
CA HIS A 3 45.34 9.86 -39.20
C HIS A 3 43.89 9.40 -39.35
N LEU A 4 43.58 8.40 -40.19
CA LEU A 4 42.19 7.95 -40.42
C LEU A 4 41.67 6.98 -39.38
N GLY A 5 42.50 6.34 -38.56
CA GLY A 5 42.08 5.37 -37.54
C GLY A 5 41.51 5.98 -36.26
N HIS A 6 41.98 7.17 -35.91
CA HIS A 6 41.58 7.80 -34.64
C HIS A 6 40.17 8.41 -34.70
N SER A 7 39.79 9.01 -35.83
CA SER A 7 38.49 9.60 -36.06
C SER A 7 37.35 8.55 -36.03
N LYS A 8 37.59 7.37 -36.63
CA LYS A 8 36.59 6.28 -36.61
C LYS A 8 36.37 5.69 -35.24
N LYS A 9 37.42 5.58 -34.40
CA LYS A 9 37.30 5.11 -33.01
C LYS A 9 36.51 6.08 -32.15
N VAL A 10 36.74 7.38 -32.28
CA VAL A 10 36.00 8.41 -31.54
C VAL A 10 34.52 8.45 -31.96
N LEU A 11 34.22 8.27 -33.25
CA LEU A 11 32.86 8.22 -33.75
C LEU A 11 32.11 6.98 -33.23
N LEU A 12 32.75 5.80 -33.26
CA LEU A 12 32.20 4.56 -32.68
C LEU A 12 31.94 4.67 -31.17
N MET A 13 32.87 5.27 -30.44
CA MET A 13 32.72 5.48 -29.00
C MET A 13 31.56 6.43 -28.67
N ARG A 14 31.38 7.50 -29.44
CA ARG A 14 30.25 8.42 -29.30
C ARG A 14 28.92 7.73 -29.63
N LEU A 15 28.87 6.93 -30.69
CA LEU A 15 27.69 6.15 -31.07
C LEU A 15 27.33 5.13 -29.97
N PHE A 16 28.30 4.44 -29.40
CA PHE A 16 28.08 3.50 -28.31
C PHE A 16 27.56 4.20 -27.04
N LEU A 17 28.12 5.38 -26.72
CA LEU A 17 27.69 6.17 -25.58
C LEU A 17 26.25 6.68 -25.74
N THR A 18 25.86 7.12 -26.94
CA THR A 18 24.47 7.56 -27.21
C THR A 18 23.48 6.41 -27.14
N VAL A 19 23.84 5.24 -27.68
CA VAL A 19 23.00 4.04 -27.59
C VAL A 19 22.85 3.58 -26.12
N LEU A 20 23.95 3.62 -25.34
CA LEU A 20 23.89 3.27 -23.91
C LEU A 20 23.01 4.22 -23.12
N ILE A 21 23.07 5.52 -23.38
CA ILE A 21 22.19 6.52 -22.74
C ILE A 21 20.74 6.29 -23.15
N LEU A 22 20.49 5.95 -24.41
CA LEU A 22 19.14 5.63 -24.90
C LEU A 22 18.57 4.37 -24.22
N PHE A 23 19.38 3.34 -24.02
CA PHE A 23 18.98 2.13 -23.29
C PHE A 23 18.69 2.40 -21.81
N LEU A 24 19.46 3.28 -21.17
CA LEU A 24 19.22 3.67 -19.77
C LEU A 24 17.96 4.53 -19.61
N SER A 25 17.60 5.33 -20.60
CA SER A 25 16.38 6.15 -20.58
C SER A 25 15.10 5.36 -20.88
N LEU A 26 15.21 4.16 -21.47
CA LEU A 26 14.08 3.26 -21.73
C LEU A 26 13.73 2.35 -20.54
N GLN A 27 14.46 2.44 -19.44
CA GLN A 27 14.02 1.85 -18.17
C GLN A 27 12.89 2.73 -17.62
N SER A 28 11.75 2.72 -18.30
CA SER A 28 10.48 3.06 -17.69
C SER A 28 10.37 2.17 -16.47
N PHE A 29 10.43 2.75 -15.27
CA PHE A 29 10.02 2.07 -14.07
C PHE A 29 8.58 1.65 -14.32
N VAL A 30 8.39 0.39 -14.69
CA VAL A 30 7.09 -0.26 -14.57
C VAL A 30 6.84 -0.22 -13.07
N LYS A 31 6.11 0.79 -12.62
CA LYS A 31 5.54 0.81 -11.29
C LYS A 31 4.62 -0.41 -11.27
N ALA A 32 5.10 -1.49 -10.72
CA ALA A 32 4.21 -2.59 -10.38
C ALA A 32 3.22 -1.97 -9.39
N ASP A 33 1.93 -2.09 -9.67
CA ASP A 33 0.85 -1.76 -8.74
C ASP A 33 0.98 -2.74 -7.56
N ASP A 34 1.94 -2.48 -6.67
CA ASP A 34 2.18 -3.31 -5.50
C ASP A 34 1.28 -2.79 -4.38
N ILE A 35 0.52 -3.68 -3.75
CA ILE A 35 -0.29 -3.38 -2.57
C ILE A 35 0.54 -2.75 -1.44
N LYS A 36 1.86 -2.89 -1.47
CA LYS A 36 2.80 -2.23 -0.55
C LYS A 36 2.87 -0.72 -0.74
N ASP A 37 2.46 -0.20 -1.91
CA ASP A 37 2.39 1.24 -2.14
C ASP A 37 1.17 1.86 -1.46
N PHE A 38 0.19 1.04 -1.07
CA PHE A 38 -0.97 1.48 -0.31
C PHE A 38 -0.67 1.47 1.19
N GLN A 39 -0.72 2.65 1.80
CA GLN A 39 -0.39 2.86 3.20
C GLN A 39 -1.57 3.47 3.98
N ILE A 40 -1.74 3.00 5.19
CA ILE A 40 -2.61 3.60 6.20
C ILE A 40 -1.75 3.95 7.42
N GLU A 41 -1.65 5.24 7.76
CA GLU A 41 -0.75 5.74 8.83
C GLU A 41 0.69 5.24 8.65
N GLU A 42 1.20 5.33 7.42
CA GLU A 42 2.53 4.88 7.00
C GLU A 42 2.75 3.35 7.04
N MET A 43 1.74 2.57 7.47
CA MET A 43 1.80 1.11 7.53
C MET A 43 1.33 0.48 6.22
N SER A 44 2.05 -0.54 5.75
CA SER A 44 1.69 -1.37 4.60
C SER A 44 1.46 -2.83 5.00
N ILE A 45 0.69 -3.54 4.18
CA ILE A 45 0.58 -5.00 4.29
C ILE A 45 1.95 -5.62 4.01
N GLY A 46 2.41 -6.48 4.92
CA GLY A 46 3.71 -7.13 4.86
C GLY A 46 4.77 -6.50 5.76
N ASP A 47 4.55 -5.28 6.26
CA ASP A 47 5.43 -4.66 7.26
C ASP A 47 5.37 -5.41 8.59
N SER A 48 6.35 -5.15 9.44
CA SER A 48 6.30 -5.57 10.83
C SER A 48 5.60 -4.53 11.68
N LEU A 49 4.56 -4.91 12.43
CA LEU A 49 3.91 -3.98 13.36
C LEU A 49 4.86 -3.49 14.46
N LEU A 50 5.98 -4.20 14.69
CA LEU A 50 7.01 -3.77 15.65
C LEU A 50 7.75 -2.50 15.24
N ASP A 51 7.68 -2.11 13.97
CA ASP A 51 8.26 -0.86 13.47
C ASP A 51 7.43 0.36 13.91
N TYR A 52 6.16 0.14 14.31
CA TYR A 52 5.17 1.16 14.65
C TYR A 52 4.69 1.11 16.10
N MET A 53 4.71 -0.07 16.73
CA MET A 53 4.26 -0.32 18.09
C MET A 53 5.22 -1.23 18.84
N SER A 54 5.40 -0.97 20.13
CA SER A 54 6.13 -1.92 20.98
C SER A 54 5.33 -3.23 21.17
N LYS A 55 6.01 -4.31 21.45
CA LYS A 55 5.40 -5.61 21.71
C LYS A 55 4.40 -5.58 22.88
N ASN A 56 4.62 -4.71 23.86
CA ASN A 56 3.71 -4.55 24.99
C ASN A 56 2.43 -3.84 24.54
N GLU A 57 2.53 -2.75 23.78
CA GLU A 57 1.36 -2.07 23.21
C GLU A 57 0.51 -3.00 22.36
N ILE A 58 1.13 -3.84 21.50
CA ILE A 58 0.42 -4.81 20.68
C ILE A 58 -0.41 -5.77 21.56
N LYS A 59 0.16 -6.22 22.68
CA LYS A 59 -0.55 -7.14 23.61
C LYS A 59 -1.65 -6.45 24.40
N GLU A 60 -1.42 -5.23 24.83
CA GLU A 60 -2.41 -4.45 25.60
C GLU A 60 -3.62 -4.05 24.76
N ASN A 61 -3.39 -3.85 23.47
CA ASN A 61 -4.42 -3.49 22.49
C ASN A 61 -4.99 -4.68 21.73
N TYR A 62 -4.76 -5.90 22.21
CA TYR A 62 -5.25 -7.14 21.60
C TYR A 62 -6.78 -7.20 21.61
N ILE A 63 -7.34 -7.62 20.46
CA ILE A 63 -8.77 -7.89 20.31
C ILE A 63 -8.96 -9.35 19.92
N ASP A 64 -9.77 -10.07 20.69
CA ASP A 64 -10.21 -11.42 20.38
C ASP A 64 -11.64 -11.39 19.84
N TYR A 65 -11.80 -11.60 18.55
CA TYR A 65 -13.12 -11.72 17.92
C TYR A 65 -13.73 -13.12 18.04
N GLY A 66 -13.07 -14.01 18.77
CA GLY A 66 -13.49 -15.42 18.90
C GLY A 66 -13.20 -16.25 17.63
N GLY A 67 -13.70 -17.51 17.64
CA GLY A 67 -13.60 -18.43 16.50
C GLY A 67 -12.25 -19.09 16.32
N ASN A 68 -11.89 -19.42 15.07
CA ASN A 68 -10.65 -20.10 14.75
C ASN A 68 -9.47 -19.10 14.83
N ARG A 69 -8.71 -19.20 15.91
CA ARG A 69 -7.63 -18.27 16.29
C ARG A 69 -6.39 -18.29 15.38
N LYS A 70 -6.60 -18.36 14.07
CA LYS A 70 -5.51 -18.24 13.08
C LYS A 70 -4.98 -16.82 13.00
N PHE A 71 -5.85 -15.84 13.19
CA PHE A 71 -5.54 -14.41 13.20
C PHE A 71 -6.15 -13.75 14.43
N TYR A 72 -5.57 -12.62 14.82
CA TYR A 72 -6.09 -11.72 15.85
C TYR A 72 -5.86 -10.28 15.41
N ALA A 73 -6.56 -9.34 16.01
CA ALA A 73 -6.37 -7.93 15.76
C ALA A 73 -5.70 -7.23 16.96
N SER A 74 -4.98 -6.15 16.65
CA SER A 74 -4.50 -5.19 17.65
C SER A 74 -4.98 -3.81 17.23
N LEU A 75 -5.48 -3.01 18.17
CA LEU A 75 -5.81 -1.61 17.91
C LEU A 75 -4.54 -0.78 17.80
N TYR A 76 -4.50 0.05 16.78
CA TYR A 76 -3.48 1.08 16.63
C TYR A 76 -4.10 2.43 16.97
N ASN A 77 -3.79 2.92 18.18
CA ASN A 77 -4.34 4.17 18.69
C ASN A 77 -3.27 5.27 18.67
N ARG A 78 -3.49 6.29 17.85
CA ARG A 78 -2.67 7.49 17.82
C ARG A 78 -3.59 8.72 17.82
N SER A 79 -3.28 9.69 18.67
CA SER A 79 -4.08 10.92 18.79
C SER A 79 -4.03 11.81 17.55
N SER A 80 -3.04 11.62 16.68
CA SER A 80 -2.88 12.34 15.41
C SER A 80 -3.54 11.64 14.23
N SER A 81 -4.12 10.45 14.42
CA SER A 81 -4.76 9.70 13.34
C SER A 81 -6.01 10.44 12.81
N GLN A 82 -6.18 10.39 11.49
CA GLN A 82 -7.42 10.83 10.85
C GLN A 82 -8.55 9.80 10.94
N TYR A 83 -8.24 8.59 11.44
CA TYR A 83 -9.20 7.50 11.61
C TYR A 83 -9.62 7.38 13.07
N ASP A 84 -10.90 7.15 13.30
CA ASP A 84 -11.45 6.92 14.65
C ASP A 84 -11.06 5.55 15.19
N ARG A 85 -10.77 4.60 14.30
CA ARG A 85 -10.39 3.24 14.66
C ARG A 85 -9.49 2.63 13.59
N ILE A 86 -8.36 2.06 14.01
CA ILE A 86 -7.50 1.26 13.14
C ILE A 86 -7.25 -0.09 13.82
N GLU A 87 -7.56 -1.17 13.11
CA GLU A 87 -7.32 -2.54 13.52
C GLU A 87 -6.28 -3.18 12.61
N ILE A 88 -5.22 -3.68 13.22
CA ILE A 88 -4.15 -4.37 12.52
C ILE A 88 -4.30 -5.87 12.75
N TRP A 89 -4.47 -6.61 11.67
CA TRP A 89 -4.63 -8.06 11.72
C TRP A 89 -3.30 -8.78 11.58
N LEU A 90 -3.02 -9.63 12.56
CA LEU A 90 -1.78 -10.37 12.73
C LEU A 90 -2.06 -11.86 12.77
N LYS A 91 -1.13 -12.67 12.28
CA LYS A 91 -1.22 -14.13 12.38
C LYS A 91 -0.83 -14.60 13.78
N ALA A 92 -1.64 -15.47 14.36
CA ALA A 92 -1.33 -16.07 15.66
C ALA A 92 0.02 -16.81 15.63
N LYS A 93 0.81 -16.66 16.69
CA LYS A 93 2.15 -17.24 16.84
C LYS A 93 3.23 -16.71 15.89
N ASP A 94 2.94 -15.70 15.08
CA ASP A 94 3.96 -15.04 14.29
C ASP A 94 4.82 -14.12 15.20
N LYS A 95 6.11 -14.44 15.28
CA LYS A 95 7.06 -13.67 16.10
C LYS A 95 7.53 -12.37 15.44
N LYS A 96 7.30 -12.24 14.14
CA LYS A 96 7.66 -11.06 13.34
C LYS A 96 6.55 -10.00 13.35
N PHE A 97 5.35 -10.37 13.81
CA PHE A 97 4.18 -9.48 13.82
C PHE A 97 3.89 -8.85 12.46
N VAL A 98 3.96 -9.67 11.40
CA VAL A 98 3.69 -9.22 10.03
C VAL A 98 2.24 -8.77 9.92
N ILE A 99 2.02 -7.60 9.31
CA ILE A 99 0.70 -7.04 9.03
C ILE A 99 0.07 -7.81 7.86
N TYR A 100 -1.07 -8.47 8.11
CA TYR A 100 -1.82 -9.22 7.11
C TYR A 100 -3.00 -8.45 6.55
N ALA A 101 -3.61 -7.60 7.36
CA ALA A 101 -4.66 -6.69 6.94
C ALA A 101 -4.69 -5.47 7.86
N ILE A 102 -5.16 -4.36 7.30
CA ILE A 102 -5.42 -3.12 8.02
C ILE A 102 -6.89 -2.77 7.78
N ASN A 103 -7.62 -2.53 8.86
CA ASN A 103 -8.99 -2.07 8.83
C ASN A 103 -9.05 -0.68 9.49
N ALA A 104 -9.31 0.35 8.72
CA ALA A 104 -9.41 1.72 9.19
C ALA A 104 -10.83 2.25 9.00
N GLY A 105 -11.38 2.84 10.03
CA GLY A 105 -12.75 3.34 10.04
C GLY A 105 -12.85 4.77 10.53
N ILE A 106 -13.77 5.51 9.93
CA ILE A 106 -14.20 6.85 10.35
C ILE A 106 -15.70 6.77 10.66
N TYR A 107 -16.10 7.26 11.82
CA TYR A 107 -17.51 7.29 12.22
C TYR A 107 -18.17 8.58 11.74
N ILE A 108 -19.09 8.44 10.80
CA ILE A 108 -19.82 9.58 10.23
C ILE A 108 -21.31 9.42 10.54
N ASN A 109 -21.90 10.42 11.20
CA ASN A 109 -23.31 10.40 11.58
C ASN A 109 -24.26 10.80 10.44
N ASN A 110 -23.73 11.35 9.35
CA ASN A 110 -24.51 11.80 8.20
C ASN A 110 -24.33 10.84 7.03
N LEU A 111 -25.41 10.20 6.59
CA LEU A 111 -25.38 9.23 5.49
C LEU A 111 -24.84 9.84 4.18
N LYS A 112 -25.19 11.09 3.87
CA LYS A 112 -24.73 11.77 2.65
C LYS A 112 -23.22 11.97 2.67
N GLU A 113 -22.66 12.46 3.78
CA GLU A 113 -21.23 12.65 3.97
C GLU A 113 -20.48 11.30 3.93
N CYS A 114 -21.07 10.23 4.50
CA CYS A 114 -20.51 8.89 4.44
C CYS A 114 -20.41 8.38 2.99
N ILE A 115 -21.45 8.61 2.18
CA ILE A 115 -21.46 8.23 0.76
C ILE A 115 -20.42 9.02 -0.01
N GLU A 116 -20.34 10.34 0.18
CA GLU A 116 -19.38 11.22 -0.49
C GLU A 116 -17.93 10.81 -0.15
N LEU A 117 -17.64 10.53 1.11
CA LEU A 117 -16.32 10.05 1.54
C LEU A 117 -15.99 8.68 0.91
N ARG A 118 -16.95 7.73 0.94
CA ARG A 118 -16.77 6.43 0.29
C ARG A 118 -16.42 6.57 -1.18
N ASP A 119 -17.14 7.42 -1.91
CA ASP A 119 -16.93 7.61 -3.34
C ASP A 119 -15.57 8.26 -3.63
N SER A 120 -15.11 9.17 -2.78
CA SER A 120 -13.77 9.73 -2.84
C SER A 120 -12.71 8.65 -2.64
N ILE A 121 -12.82 7.82 -1.58
CA ILE A 121 -11.88 6.72 -1.29
C ILE A 121 -11.83 5.73 -2.45
N VAL A 122 -12.99 5.36 -3.00
CA VAL A 122 -13.06 4.43 -4.16
C VAL A 122 -12.37 5.03 -5.37
N SER A 123 -12.55 6.34 -5.62
CA SER A 123 -11.87 7.05 -6.71
C SER A 123 -10.34 7.02 -6.53
N ASP A 124 -9.87 7.30 -5.31
CA ASP A 124 -8.44 7.30 -4.99
C ASP A 124 -7.83 5.91 -5.17
N ILE A 125 -8.48 4.87 -4.66
CA ILE A 125 -8.05 3.47 -4.84
C ILE A 125 -8.01 3.10 -6.32
N LYS A 126 -9.04 3.45 -7.11
CA LYS A 126 -9.06 3.20 -8.56
C LYS A 126 -7.90 3.90 -9.28
N SER A 127 -7.50 5.07 -8.83
CA SER A 127 -6.37 5.79 -9.42
C SER A 127 -5.02 5.17 -9.12
N LEU A 128 -4.89 4.50 -7.97
CA LEU A 128 -3.66 3.81 -7.57
C LEU A 128 -3.48 2.46 -8.28
N PHE A 129 -4.58 1.77 -8.57
CA PHE A 129 -4.56 0.41 -9.11
C PHE A 129 -5.17 0.35 -10.52
N LEU A 130 -4.49 0.93 -11.50
CA LEU A 130 -5.00 1.09 -12.88
C LEU A 130 -5.29 -0.23 -13.60
N ASN A 131 -4.64 -1.33 -13.22
CA ASN A 131 -4.73 -2.63 -13.89
C ASN A 131 -5.62 -3.65 -13.17
N ILE A 132 -6.26 -3.27 -12.05
CA ILE A 132 -7.10 -4.15 -11.27
C ILE A 132 -8.57 -3.97 -11.67
N LYS A 133 -9.27 -5.09 -11.87
CA LYS A 133 -10.72 -5.08 -12.03
C LYS A 133 -11.37 -4.92 -10.67
N PHE A 134 -11.99 -3.77 -10.44
CA PHE A 134 -12.79 -3.54 -9.26
C PHE A 134 -14.16 -4.18 -9.44
N GLN A 135 -14.59 -4.94 -8.44
CA GLN A 135 -15.97 -5.40 -8.33
C GLN A 135 -16.67 -4.48 -7.32
N GLU A 136 -17.56 -3.63 -7.80
CA GLU A 136 -18.43 -2.86 -6.94
C GLU A 136 -19.51 -3.81 -6.39
N GLY A 137 -19.56 -3.93 -5.07
CA GLY A 137 -20.64 -4.65 -4.41
C GLY A 137 -21.94 -3.89 -4.63
N ASP A 138 -22.89 -4.51 -5.32
CA ASP A 138 -24.24 -3.99 -5.42
C ASP A 138 -24.91 -4.00 -4.05
N LYS A 139 -25.37 -2.83 -3.62
CA LYS A 139 -26.38 -2.59 -2.61
C LYS A 139 -25.90 -2.51 -1.16
N ILE A 140 -26.05 -1.32 -0.64
CA ILE A 140 -26.50 -1.11 0.72
C ILE A 140 -27.71 -2.03 0.92
N HIS A 141 -27.55 -3.08 1.71
CA HIS A 141 -28.68 -3.91 2.10
C HIS A 141 -29.72 -3.01 2.77
N ASP A 142 -30.99 -3.13 2.35
CA ASP A 142 -32.16 -2.49 2.93
C ASP A 142 -32.41 -2.88 4.43
N ALA A 143 -31.35 -3.05 5.19
CA ALA A 143 -31.39 -3.44 6.59
C ALA A 143 -31.82 -2.31 7.56
N TYR A 144 -32.15 -1.14 7.01
CA TYR A 144 -32.59 0.03 7.77
C TYR A 144 -33.96 0.56 7.28
N LYS A 145 -34.85 -0.34 6.86
CA LYS A 145 -36.30 -0.03 6.77
C LYS A 145 -37.02 -0.47 8.01
#